data_642e082967bcdef93b266616d4643a22
#
_entry.id   642e082967bcdef93b266616d4643a22
#
_cell.length_a   1.000
_cell.length_b   1.000
_cell.length_c   1.000
_cell.angle_alpha   90.00
_cell.angle_beta   90.00
_cell.angle_gamma   90.00
#
_symmetry.space_group_name_H-M   'P 1'
#
loop_
_entity.id
_entity.type
_entity.pdbx_description
1 polymer ?
#
loop_
_entity_poly.entity_id
_entity_poly.type
_entity_poly.pdbx_seq_one_letter_code
_entity_poly.pdbx_strand_id
1 'polypeptide(L)'
;MNKILRFLASCYFWFELFFISGLLWPFGLVLFLLTYPFDRKLVVMHKFSCCWSFIVLKANFMWKTRVSGSENIDKKETYVMVSNHQSGADILMLYLLWTNYKWISKKSLYYVPFIGWNMWLNHYISVDRTNKGSMRSMMIKAAKALRSGNSLMIFPEGTRSKDGNLQAFKTGAFHLAIEQGRPILPIVISGTFKAIRKGGFLVNKNHNLLVKVLPPVPLILIQGKDPKEVSFMIHEIMKKELENRPV
;
A
#
# COMPACT_ATOMS: atom_id res chain seq x y z
N MET A 1 10.04 -16.72 -22.04
CA MET A 1 11.20 -15.77 -22.01
C MET A 1 12.45 -16.52 -21.61
N ASN A 2 13.55 -16.39 -22.39
CA ASN A 2 14.85 -16.97 -22.08
C ASN A 2 15.31 -16.52 -20.67
N LYS A 3 15.97 -17.41 -19.91
CA LYS A 3 16.48 -17.13 -18.53
C LYS A 3 17.36 -15.88 -18.49
N ILE A 4 18.25 -15.71 -19.49
CA ILE A 4 19.14 -14.56 -19.60
C ILE A 4 18.34 -13.26 -19.77
N LEU A 5 17.38 -13.23 -20.69
CA LEU A 5 16.56 -12.04 -20.93
C LEU A 5 15.73 -11.65 -19.69
N ARG A 6 15.26 -12.66 -18.95
CA ARG A 6 14.54 -12.41 -17.68
C ARG A 6 15.45 -11.83 -16.62
N PHE A 7 16.69 -12.30 -16.53
CA PHE A 7 17.69 -11.76 -15.61
C PHE A 7 18.01 -10.30 -15.96
N LEU A 8 18.30 -10.00 -17.24
CA LEU A 8 18.59 -8.64 -17.70
C LEU A 8 17.43 -7.68 -17.45
N ALA A 9 16.20 -8.11 -17.71
CA ALA A 9 15.00 -7.33 -17.40
C ALA A 9 14.86 -7.06 -15.90
N SER A 10 15.25 -8.00 -15.06
CA SER A 10 15.23 -7.82 -13.60
C SER A 10 16.29 -6.83 -13.15
N CYS A 11 17.53 -6.92 -13.70
CA CYS A 11 18.59 -5.94 -13.43
C CYS A 11 18.18 -4.53 -13.86
N TYR A 12 17.55 -4.41 -15.05
CA TYR A 12 17.00 -3.12 -15.53
C TYR A 12 15.97 -2.55 -14.56
N PHE A 13 14.97 -3.35 -14.13
CA PHE A 13 13.92 -2.89 -13.21
C PHE A 13 14.49 -2.38 -11.87
N TRP A 14 15.39 -3.14 -11.27
CA TRP A 14 15.99 -2.74 -10.00
C TRP A 14 16.89 -1.52 -10.14
N PHE A 15 17.68 -1.46 -11.23
CA PHE A 15 18.49 -0.27 -11.55
C PHE A 15 17.59 0.95 -11.74
N GLU A 16 16.55 0.86 -12.57
CA GLU A 16 15.58 1.92 -12.83
C GLU A 16 14.94 2.41 -11.52
N LEU A 17 14.45 1.48 -10.69
CA LEU A 17 13.80 1.80 -9.42
C LEU A 17 14.72 2.60 -8.50
N PHE A 18 15.98 2.16 -8.31
CA PHE A 18 16.93 2.84 -7.44
C PHE A 18 17.47 4.12 -8.06
N PHE A 19 17.69 4.16 -9.36
CA PHE A 19 18.15 5.34 -10.09
C PHE A 19 17.10 6.48 -10.00
N ILE A 20 15.84 6.19 -10.32
CA ILE A 20 14.75 7.18 -10.19
C ILE A 20 14.57 7.60 -8.73
N SER A 21 14.64 6.67 -7.78
CA SER A 21 14.53 6.99 -6.36
C SER A 21 15.65 7.92 -5.89
N GLY A 22 16.90 7.65 -6.30
CA GLY A 22 18.05 8.48 -5.97
C GLY A 22 18.00 9.86 -6.62
N LEU A 23 17.61 9.93 -7.89
CA LEU A 23 17.45 11.18 -8.62
C LEU A 23 16.38 12.09 -8.01
N LEU A 24 15.23 11.52 -7.61
CA LEU A 24 14.11 12.30 -7.07
C LEU A 24 14.26 12.61 -5.59
N TRP A 25 15.05 11.86 -4.83
CA TRP A 25 15.13 12.02 -3.38
C TRP A 25 15.57 13.43 -2.91
N PRO A 26 16.60 14.10 -3.51
CA PRO A 26 16.98 15.46 -3.13
C PRO A 26 15.82 16.46 -3.31
N PHE A 27 15.05 16.33 -4.39
CA PHE A 27 13.87 17.16 -4.64
C PHE A 27 12.79 16.92 -3.58
N GLY A 28 12.58 15.65 -3.18
CA GLY A 28 11.69 15.30 -2.08
C GLY A 28 12.12 15.91 -0.75
N LEU A 29 13.41 15.92 -0.45
CA LEU A 29 13.95 16.56 0.76
C LEU A 29 13.72 18.07 0.76
N VAL A 30 14.03 18.76 -0.34
CA VAL A 30 13.76 20.20 -0.49
C VAL A 30 12.27 20.48 -0.36
N LEU A 31 11.42 19.70 -1.03
CA LEU A 31 9.97 19.82 -0.95
C LEU A 31 9.46 19.65 0.50
N PHE A 32 9.99 18.67 1.22
CA PHE A 32 9.68 18.46 2.63
C PHE A 32 10.04 19.68 3.48
N LEU A 33 11.25 20.19 3.35
CA LEU A 33 11.73 21.35 4.13
C LEU A 33 10.87 22.59 3.86
N LEU A 34 10.45 22.81 2.61
CA LEU A 34 9.62 23.97 2.23
C LEU A 34 8.17 23.84 2.67
N THR A 35 7.61 22.61 2.67
CA THR A 35 6.17 22.42 2.91
C THR A 35 5.84 22.00 4.34
N TYR A 36 6.77 21.40 5.08
CA TYR A 36 6.56 20.84 6.42
C TYR A 36 5.90 21.81 7.43
N PRO A 37 6.24 23.12 7.48
CA PRO A 37 5.59 24.05 8.39
C PRO A 37 4.08 24.21 8.15
N PHE A 38 3.62 24.03 6.91
CA PHE A 38 2.23 24.27 6.48
C PHE A 38 1.44 22.97 6.22
N ASP A 39 2.12 21.92 5.79
CA ASP A 39 1.52 20.63 5.44
C ASP A 39 1.70 19.58 6.56
N ARG A 40 1.06 19.81 7.69
CA ARG A 40 1.14 18.91 8.87
C ARG A 40 0.64 17.48 8.59
N LYS A 41 -0.23 17.30 7.59
CA LYS A 41 -0.70 15.99 7.14
C LYS A 41 0.25 15.33 6.16
N LEU A 42 1.25 16.04 5.66
CA LEU A 42 2.21 15.59 4.64
C LEU A 42 1.51 15.11 3.36
N VAL A 43 0.47 15.83 2.95
CA VAL A 43 -0.28 15.56 1.72
C VAL A 43 0.60 15.80 0.49
N VAL A 44 1.40 16.87 0.49
CA VAL A 44 2.32 17.22 -0.59
C VAL A 44 3.40 16.14 -0.73
N MET A 45 3.97 15.70 0.39
CA MET A 45 4.97 14.63 0.41
C MET A 45 4.40 13.29 -0.07
N HIS A 46 3.16 12.99 0.31
CA HIS A 46 2.49 11.78 -0.18
C HIS A 46 2.23 11.85 -1.69
N LYS A 47 1.79 13.01 -2.20
CA LYS A 47 1.63 13.24 -3.66
C LYS A 47 2.95 13.12 -4.40
N PHE A 48 4.05 13.60 -3.83
CA PHE A 48 5.40 13.39 -4.37
C PHE A 48 5.72 11.89 -4.49
N SER A 49 5.37 11.08 -3.49
CA SER A 49 5.51 9.62 -3.55
C SER A 49 4.62 8.99 -4.62
N CYS A 50 3.42 9.55 -4.86
CA CYS A 50 2.56 9.13 -5.98
C CYS A 50 3.20 9.45 -7.34
N CYS A 51 3.78 10.65 -7.50
CA CYS A 51 4.53 11.03 -8.70
C CYS A 51 5.72 10.09 -8.93
N TRP A 52 6.51 9.83 -7.89
CA TRP A 52 7.64 8.87 -7.94
C TRP A 52 7.18 7.51 -8.46
N SER A 53 6.14 6.95 -7.87
CA SER A 53 5.62 5.64 -8.28
C SER A 53 5.09 5.65 -9.71
N PHE A 54 4.39 6.72 -10.11
CA PHE A 54 3.91 6.89 -11.47
C PHE A 54 5.06 6.91 -12.48
N ILE A 55 6.15 7.64 -12.19
CA ILE A 55 7.33 7.70 -13.05
C ILE A 55 7.97 6.31 -13.18
N VAL A 56 8.19 5.60 -12.06
CA VAL A 56 8.73 4.23 -12.06
C VAL A 56 7.86 3.29 -12.89
N LEU A 57 6.55 3.32 -12.73
CA LEU A 57 5.66 2.44 -13.48
C LEU A 57 5.53 2.82 -14.95
N LYS A 58 5.72 4.07 -15.31
CA LYS A 58 5.72 4.55 -16.71
C LYS A 58 7.03 4.27 -17.43
N ALA A 59 8.17 4.40 -16.76
CA ALA A 59 9.47 4.01 -17.30
C ALA A 59 9.58 2.49 -17.47
N ASN A 60 8.86 1.74 -16.63
CA ASN A 60 8.78 0.29 -16.73
C ASN A 60 7.86 -0.17 -17.87
N PHE A 61 8.44 -0.54 -19.02
CA PHE A 61 7.71 -1.07 -20.17
C PHE A 61 7.20 -2.51 -20.01
N MET A 62 7.51 -3.17 -18.89
CA MET A 62 7.20 -4.60 -18.70
C MET A 62 5.77 -4.84 -18.22
N TRP A 63 5.10 -3.83 -17.66
CA TRP A 63 3.79 -3.97 -17.06
C TRP A 63 2.80 -2.95 -17.60
N LYS A 64 1.59 -3.40 -17.83
CA LYS A 64 0.45 -2.52 -18.06
C LYS A 64 -0.29 -2.33 -16.74
N THR A 65 -0.52 -1.08 -16.35
CA THR A 65 -1.17 -0.75 -15.08
C THR A 65 -2.57 -0.18 -15.30
N ARG A 66 -3.52 -0.61 -14.49
CA ARG A 66 -4.89 -0.08 -14.51
C ARG A 66 -5.41 0.12 -13.10
N VAL A 67 -6.08 1.25 -12.88
CA VAL A 67 -6.83 1.55 -11.66
C VAL A 67 -8.29 1.73 -12.03
N SER A 68 -9.19 1.20 -11.21
CA SER A 68 -10.65 1.34 -11.36
C SER A 68 -11.32 1.51 -10.00
N GLY A 69 -12.54 2.03 -9.98
CA GLY A 69 -13.29 2.26 -8.74
C GLY A 69 -12.78 3.45 -7.93
N SER A 70 -11.95 4.34 -8.52
CA SER A 70 -11.43 5.53 -7.82
C SER A 70 -12.54 6.49 -7.40
N GLU A 71 -13.70 6.44 -8.04
CA GLU A 71 -14.93 7.15 -7.69
C GLU A 71 -15.49 6.77 -6.32
N ASN A 72 -15.13 5.60 -5.79
CA ASN A 72 -15.48 5.14 -4.44
C ASN A 72 -14.68 5.84 -3.33
N ILE A 73 -13.68 6.66 -3.69
CA ILE A 73 -12.87 7.40 -2.73
C ILE A 73 -13.44 8.81 -2.55
N ASP A 74 -14.14 9.04 -1.46
CA ASP A 74 -14.42 10.42 -1.05
C ASP A 74 -13.14 11.01 -0.40
N LYS A 75 -12.58 12.05 -1.04
CA LYS A 75 -11.36 12.72 -0.56
C LYS A 75 -11.55 13.48 0.76
N LYS A 76 -12.78 13.70 1.18
CA LYS A 76 -13.11 14.35 2.46
C LYS A 76 -13.18 13.34 3.61
N GLU A 77 -13.37 12.06 3.29
CA GLU A 77 -13.49 11.00 4.28
C GLU A 77 -12.12 10.45 4.70
N THR A 78 -12.06 9.94 5.93
CA THR A 78 -10.86 9.29 6.50
C THR A 78 -11.12 7.80 6.66
N TYR A 79 -10.40 6.99 5.91
CA TYR A 79 -10.60 5.55 5.81
C TYR A 79 -9.55 4.72 6.54
N VAL A 80 -9.95 3.56 7.00
CA VAL A 80 -9.04 2.42 7.13
C VAL A 80 -9.08 1.66 5.81
N MET A 81 -8.08 1.91 4.94
CA MET A 81 -7.95 1.25 3.65
C MET A 81 -7.28 -0.11 3.85
N VAL A 82 -7.88 -1.16 3.34
CA VAL A 82 -7.34 -2.52 3.43
C VAL A 82 -7.15 -3.12 2.04
N SER A 83 -5.99 -3.73 1.80
CA SER A 83 -5.68 -4.36 0.53
C SER A 83 -5.06 -5.74 0.73
N ASN A 84 -5.27 -6.65 -0.22
CA ASN A 84 -4.49 -7.90 -0.30
C ASN A 84 -3.04 -7.60 -0.67
N HIS A 85 -2.13 -8.52 -0.33
CA HIS A 85 -0.69 -8.32 -0.51
C HIS A 85 -0.04 -9.53 -1.19
N GLN A 86 0.37 -9.37 -2.42
CA GLN A 86 0.95 -10.42 -3.25
C GLN A 86 2.42 -10.17 -3.59
N SER A 87 2.81 -8.90 -3.72
CA SER A 87 4.10 -8.50 -4.30
C SER A 87 4.66 -7.21 -3.73
N GLY A 88 5.95 -6.94 -3.96
CA GLY A 88 6.51 -5.60 -3.76
C GLY A 88 5.92 -4.55 -4.72
N ALA A 89 5.45 -4.97 -5.89
CA ALA A 89 4.81 -4.10 -6.87
C ALA A 89 3.45 -3.53 -6.38
N ASP A 90 2.80 -4.17 -5.39
CA ASP A 90 1.54 -3.66 -4.79
C ASP A 90 1.69 -2.24 -4.25
N ILE A 91 2.86 -1.94 -3.67
CA ILE A 91 3.16 -0.61 -3.12
C ILE A 91 3.12 0.45 -4.23
N LEU A 92 3.79 0.15 -5.36
CA LEU A 92 3.79 1.05 -6.53
C LEU A 92 2.37 1.24 -7.07
N MET A 93 1.60 0.15 -7.17
CA MET A 93 0.23 0.20 -7.69
C MET A 93 -0.71 1.02 -6.80
N LEU A 94 -0.59 0.91 -5.47
CA LEU A 94 -1.46 1.64 -4.54
C LEU A 94 -1.19 3.15 -4.51
N TYR A 95 0.03 3.60 -4.80
CA TYR A 95 0.30 5.03 -4.98
C TYR A 95 -0.44 5.64 -6.20
N LEU A 96 -0.83 4.83 -7.20
CA LEU A 96 -1.63 5.30 -8.34
C LEU A 96 -3.08 5.68 -7.95
N LEU A 97 -3.50 5.47 -6.73
CA LEU A 97 -4.78 5.96 -6.22
C LEU A 97 -4.81 7.49 -6.03
N TRP A 98 -3.67 8.15 -5.95
CA TRP A 98 -3.54 9.61 -5.78
C TRP A 98 -4.34 10.18 -4.61
N THR A 99 -4.57 9.36 -3.57
CA THR A 99 -5.25 9.76 -2.34
C THR A 99 -4.29 9.73 -1.15
N ASN A 100 -4.50 10.61 -0.16
CA ASN A 100 -3.59 10.70 0.97
C ASN A 100 -3.87 9.60 2.01
N TYR A 101 -2.82 8.87 2.38
CA TYR A 101 -2.85 7.89 3.46
C TYR A 101 -1.46 7.70 4.09
N LYS A 102 -1.42 7.09 5.26
CA LYS A 102 -0.19 6.66 5.91
C LYS A 102 -0.05 5.14 5.80
N TRP A 103 1.13 4.70 5.36
CA TRP A 103 1.47 3.27 5.35
C TRP A 103 1.73 2.74 6.75
N ILE A 104 1.26 1.52 7.02
CA ILE A 104 1.80 0.67 8.10
C ILE A 104 2.71 -0.35 7.47
N SER A 105 4.02 -0.25 7.73
CA SER A 105 5.04 -1.01 7.02
C SER A 105 6.11 -1.60 7.94
N LYS A 106 6.79 -2.64 7.46
CA LYS A 106 7.86 -3.31 8.21
C LYS A 106 9.03 -2.35 8.47
N LYS A 107 9.53 -2.30 9.71
CA LYS A 107 10.65 -1.46 10.14
C LYS A 107 11.89 -1.61 9.24
N SER A 108 12.20 -2.83 8.75
CA SER A 108 13.37 -3.04 7.88
C SER A 108 13.32 -2.30 6.55
N LEU A 109 12.15 -1.86 6.06
CA LEU A 109 12.03 -1.08 4.83
C LEU A 109 12.57 0.34 4.97
N TYR A 110 12.63 0.87 6.18
CA TYR A 110 13.17 2.21 6.46
C TYR A 110 14.68 2.29 6.29
N TYR A 111 15.40 1.14 6.24
CA TYR A 111 16.82 1.07 5.98
C TYR A 111 17.16 0.98 4.48
N VAL A 112 16.17 0.84 3.61
CA VAL A 112 16.39 0.84 2.15
C VAL A 112 16.70 2.28 1.71
N PRO A 113 17.86 2.55 1.11
CA PRO A 113 18.24 3.89 0.67
C PRO A 113 17.16 4.54 -0.21
N PHE A 114 17.00 5.85 -0.10
CA PHE A 114 16.03 6.68 -0.81
C PHE A 114 14.57 6.32 -0.52
N ILE A 115 14.18 5.05 -0.69
CA ILE A 115 12.81 4.58 -0.46
C ILE A 115 12.45 4.68 1.03
N GLY A 116 13.28 4.11 1.91
CA GLY A 116 13.07 4.16 3.36
C GLY A 116 13.18 5.58 3.92
N TRP A 117 14.09 6.37 3.36
CA TRP A 117 14.23 7.78 3.72
C TRP A 117 13.00 8.60 3.33
N ASN A 118 12.43 8.35 2.15
CA ASN A 118 11.15 8.96 1.74
C ASN A 118 9.99 8.52 2.64
N MET A 119 9.97 7.25 3.09
CA MET A 119 8.97 6.76 4.05
C MET A 119 9.08 7.49 5.39
N TRP A 120 10.30 7.80 5.81
CA TRP A 120 10.58 8.57 7.03
C TRP A 120 10.08 10.01 6.91
N LEU A 121 10.38 10.70 5.79
CA LEU A 121 9.89 12.06 5.50
C LEU A 121 8.34 12.12 5.47
N ASN A 122 7.68 11.06 5.01
CA ASN A 122 6.22 10.96 5.00
C ASN A 122 5.61 10.63 6.37
N HIS A 123 6.43 10.43 7.41
CA HIS A 123 5.99 9.97 8.73
C HIS A 123 5.10 8.71 8.66
N TYR A 124 5.43 7.76 7.78
CA TYR A 124 4.73 6.48 7.73
C TYR A 124 4.98 5.68 9.01
N ILE A 125 4.10 4.75 9.31
CA ILE A 125 4.11 4.05 10.58
C ILE A 125 4.90 2.75 10.45
N SER A 126 6.07 2.69 11.12
CA SER A 126 6.89 1.50 11.14
C SER A 126 6.40 0.49 12.18
N VAL A 127 6.50 -0.81 11.88
CA VAL A 127 6.22 -1.89 12.84
C VAL A 127 7.26 -2.99 12.74
N ASP A 128 7.74 -3.41 13.91
CA ASP A 128 8.42 -4.69 14.09
C ASP A 128 7.40 -5.71 14.59
N ARG A 129 7.06 -6.67 13.73
CA ARG A 129 5.99 -7.65 13.98
C ARG A 129 6.37 -8.72 15.00
N THR A 130 7.65 -8.83 15.34
CA THR A 130 8.16 -9.76 16.34
C THR A 130 8.18 -9.16 17.74
N ASN A 131 8.02 -7.84 17.85
CA ASN A 131 8.08 -7.10 19.10
C ASN A 131 6.69 -6.57 19.51
N LYS A 132 6.15 -7.08 20.64
CA LYS A 132 4.84 -6.67 21.17
C LYS A 132 4.75 -5.17 21.48
N GLY A 133 5.81 -4.57 22.01
CA GLY A 133 5.89 -3.13 22.29
C GLY A 133 5.82 -2.29 21.00
N SER A 134 6.49 -2.74 19.94
CA SER A 134 6.41 -2.12 18.62
C SER A 134 5.00 -2.20 18.04
N MET A 135 4.32 -3.33 18.20
CA MET A 135 2.93 -3.48 17.75
C MET A 135 1.99 -2.54 18.51
N ARG A 136 2.14 -2.41 19.83
CA ARG A 136 1.36 -1.45 20.64
C ARG A 136 1.63 -0.01 20.20
N SER A 137 2.88 0.37 20.02
CA SER A 137 3.28 1.70 19.54
C SER A 137 2.70 2.00 18.17
N MET A 138 2.70 1.02 17.26
CA MET A 138 2.10 1.14 15.93
C MET A 138 0.60 1.42 16.02
N MET A 139 -0.15 0.71 16.88
CA MET A 139 -1.59 0.93 17.07
C MET A 139 -1.88 2.34 17.57
N ILE A 140 -1.12 2.85 18.55
CA ILE A 140 -1.25 4.21 19.07
C ILE A 140 -1.00 5.25 17.97
N LYS A 141 0.07 5.07 17.18
CA LYS A 141 0.41 5.98 16.06
C LYS A 141 -0.66 5.93 14.97
N ALA A 142 -1.20 4.75 14.66
CA ALA A 142 -2.26 4.55 13.69
C ALA A 142 -3.56 5.26 14.13
N ALA A 143 -3.97 5.08 15.38
CA ALA A 143 -5.12 5.78 15.95
C ALA A 143 -4.94 7.31 15.92
N LYS A 144 -3.73 7.80 16.27
CA LYS A 144 -3.41 9.24 16.18
C LYS A 144 -3.52 9.76 14.74
N ALA A 145 -3.04 9.01 13.74
CA ALA A 145 -3.12 9.39 12.34
C ALA A 145 -4.59 9.51 11.87
N LEU A 146 -5.44 8.53 12.22
CA LEU A 146 -6.87 8.56 11.89
C LEU A 146 -7.58 9.75 12.53
N ARG A 147 -7.32 10.04 13.82
CA ARG A 147 -7.87 11.23 14.51
C ARG A 147 -7.42 12.54 13.88
N SER A 148 -6.22 12.58 13.32
CA SER A 148 -5.70 13.75 12.59
C SER A 148 -6.23 13.85 11.15
N GLY A 149 -7.16 12.98 10.73
CA GLY A 149 -7.75 12.98 9.39
C GLY A 149 -6.81 12.44 8.30
N ASN A 150 -5.86 11.56 8.66
CA ASN A 150 -5.08 10.79 7.70
C ASN A 150 -5.67 9.38 7.59
N SER A 151 -6.03 8.95 6.40
CA SER A 151 -6.35 7.54 6.14
C SER A 151 -5.14 6.64 6.38
N LEU A 152 -5.38 5.37 6.64
CA LEU A 152 -4.33 4.35 6.76
C LEU A 152 -4.41 3.38 5.60
N MET A 153 -3.27 2.93 5.08
CA MET A 153 -3.17 1.81 4.15
C MET A 153 -2.55 0.61 4.86
N ILE A 154 -3.28 -0.49 4.91
CA ILE A 154 -2.94 -1.67 5.69
C ILE A 154 -3.10 -2.92 4.83
N PHE A 155 -2.12 -3.81 4.90
CA PHE A 155 -2.24 -5.18 4.40
C PHE A 155 -2.64 -6.10 5.56
N PRO A 156 -3.93 -6.45 5.73
CA PRO A 156 -4.40 -7.17 6.91
C PRO A 156 -3.86 -8.60 7.00
N GLU A 157 -3.41 -9.18 5.89
CA GLU A 157 -2.69 -10.47 5.86
C GLU A 157 -1.39 -10.43 6.69
N GLY A 158 -0.80 -9.26 6.86
CA GLY A 158 0.43 -9.05 7.61
C GLY A 158 1.70 -9.56 6.91
N THR A 159 1.59 -10.22 5.77
CA THR A 159 2.73 -10.66 4.94
C THR A 159 2.27 -10.85 3.49
N ARG A 160 3.19 -10.88 2.54
CA ARG A 160 2.88 -11.19 1.15
C ARG A 160 2.45 -12.65 1.02
N SER A 161 1.44 -12.91 0.18
CA SER A 161 1.02 -14.24 -0.20
C SER A 161 2.19 -15.04 -0.81
N LYS A 162 2.20 -16.37 -0.60
CA LYS A 162 3.20 -17.27 -1.17
C LYS A 162 2.75 -17.89 -2.50
N ASP A 163 1.46 -17.99 -2.69
CA ASP A 163 0.80 -18.68 -3.81
C ASP A 163 -0.05 -17.75 -4.69
N GLY A 164 -0.20 -16.47 -4.28
CA GLY A 164 -1.03 -15.50 -4.96
C GLY A 164 -2.48 -15.46 -4.46
N ASN A 165 -2.86 -16.39 -3.57
CA ASN A 165 -4.20 -16.42 -3.00
C ASN A 165 -4.35 -15.42 -1.85
N LEU A 166 -5.58 -14.99 -1.61
CA LEU A 166 -5.92 -14.15 -0.47
C LEU A 166 -5.71 -14.94 0.83
N GLN A 167 -4.91 -14.39 1.74
CA GLN A 167 -4.63 -15.00 3.04
C GLN A 167 -5.63 -14.53 4.08
N ALA A 168 -5.75 -15.27 5.19
CA ALA A 168 -6.57 -14.87 6.33
C ALA A 168 -6.15 -13.49 6.87
N PHE A 169 -7.12 -12.68 7.25
CA PHE A 169 -6.90 -11.33 7.74
C PHE A 169 -6.68 -11.32 9.26
N LYS A 170 -5.74 -10.50 9.70
CA LYS A 170 -5.56 -10.14 11.12
C LYS A 170 -6.55 -9.06 11.51
N THR A 171 -7.03 -9.11 12.74
CA THR A 171 -8.11 -8.23 13.23
C THR A 171 -7.70 -6.79 13.50
N GLY A 172 -6.40 -6.47 13.56
CA GLY A 172 -5.91 -5.17 14.00
C GLY A 172 -6.41 -3.96 13.18
N ALA A 173 -6.54 -4.10 11.84
CA ALA A 173 -7.08 -3.04 11.00
C ALA A 173 -8.56 -2.77 11.29
N PHE A 174 -9.33 -3.83 11.52
CA PHE A 174 -10.77 -3.77 11.78
C PHE A 174 -11.07 -3.25 13.18
N HIS A 175 -10.25 -3.63 14.16
CA HIS A 175 -10.28 -3.05 15.50
C HIS A 175 -10.06 -1.52 15.45
N LEU A 176 -9.04 -1.06 14.72
CA LEU A 176 -8.80 0.37 14.51
C LEU A 176 -9.99 1.08 13.85
N ALA A 177 -10.60 0.47 12.84
CA ALA A 177 -11.76 1.06 12.13
C ALA A 177 -12.93 1.27 13.09
N ILE A 178 -13.28 0.25 13.87
CA ILE A 178 -14.38 0.28 14.84
C ILE A 178 -14.07 1.29 15.95
N GLU A 179 -12.90 1.16 16.59
CA GLU A 179 -12.50 2.00 17.73
C GLU A 179 -12.40 3.49 17.37
N GLN A 180 -11.91 3.81 16.17
CA GLN A 180 -11.73 5.18 15.74
C GLN A 180 -12.95 5.72 14.95
N GLY A 181 -14.04 4.93 14.82
CA GLY A 181 -15.24 5.34 14.12
C GLY A 181 -15.00 5.67 12.65
N ARG A 182 -14.23 4.83 11.92
CA ARG A 182 -13.86 5.08 10.53
C ARG A 182 -14.38 4.00 9.59
N PRO A 183 -14.91 4.38 8.41
CA PRO A 183 -15.30 3.42 7.40
C PRO A 183 -14.08 2.64 6.87
N ILE A 184 -14.33 1.42 6.41
CA ILE A 184 -13.31 0.58 5.79
C ILE A 184 -13.44 0.72 4.27
N LEU A 185 -12.30 0.95 3.59
CA LEU A 185 -12.23 0.97 2.14
C LEU A 185 -11.46 -0.26 1.64
N PRO A 186 -12.16 -1.28 1.14
CA PRO A 186 -11.50 -2.46 0.59
C PRO A 186 -10.91 -2.17 -0.79
N ILE A 187 -9.69 -2.64 -1.04
CA ILE A 187 -8.97 -2.45 -2.30
C ILE A 187 -8.40 -3.80 -2.73
N VAL A 188 -8.63 -4.18 -3.97
CA VAL A 188 -8.19 -5.46 -4.51
C VAL A 188 -7.09 -5.24 -5.54
N ILE A 189 -5.98 -5.95 -5.38
CA ILE A 189 -4.85 -5.96 -6.32
C ILE A 189 -4.78 -7.32 -6.99
N SER A 190 -4.54 -7.35 -8.30
CA SER A 190 -4.32 -8.57 -9.06
C SER A 190 -3.17 -8.41 -10.08
N GLY A 191 -2.58 -9.54 -10.49
CA GLY A 191 -1.49 -9.61 -11.45
C GLY A 191 -0.08 -9.41 -10.89
N THR A 192 0.07 -8.75 -9.75
CA THR A 192 1.38 -8.41 -9.15
C THR A 192 2.15 -9.64 -8.67
N PHE A 193 1.48 -10.70 -8.23
CA PHE A 193 2.11 -11.97 -7.85
C PHE A 193 2.94 -12.58 -8.98
N LYS A 194 2.40 -12.54 -10.21
CA LYS A 194 3.10 -13.04 -11.41
C LYS A 194 4.24 -12.11 -11.83
N ALA A 195 4.16 -10.80 -11.55
CA ALA A 195 5.17 -9.82 -11.91
C ALA A 195 6.45 -9.92 -11.06
N ILE A 196 6.33 -9.96 -9.72
CA ILE A 196 7.46 -10.14 -8.80
C ILE A 196 7.01 -11.04 -7.65
N ARG A 197 7.60 -12.23 -7.55
CA ARG A 197 7.31 -13.16 -6.45
C ARG A 197 7.93 -12.70 -5.12
N LYS A 198 7.31 -13.11 -4.02
CA LYS A 198 7.82 -12.84 -2.66
C LYS A 198 9.25 -13.33 -2.49
N GLY A 199 10.15 -12.42 -2.07
CA GLY A 199 11.58 -12.71 -1.89
C GLY A 199 12.37 -12.94 -3.19
N GLY A 200 11.71 -12.83 -4.35
CA GLY A 200 12.36 -13.01 -5.64
C GLY A 200 12.99 -11.73 -6.16
N PHE A 201 14.18 -11.85 -6.74
CA PHE A 201 14.84 -10.82 -7.53
C PHE A 201 14.24 -10.73 -8.94
N LEU A 202 13.78 -11.87 -9.47
CA LEU A 202 13.35 -11.98 -10.86
C LEU A 202 12.01 -11.31 -11.11
N VAL A 203 12.01 -10.43 -12.10
CA VAL A 203 10.84 -9.71 -12.61
C VAL A 203 10.34 -10.38 -13.88
N ASN A 204 9.04 -10.55 -14.01
CA ASN A 204 8.40 -11.06 -15.21
C ASN A 204 7.74 -9.92 -15.97
N LYS A 205 7.83 -9.97 -17.30
CA LYS A 205 7.21 -8.99 -18.20
C LYS A 205 5.85 -9.47 -18.73
N ASN A 206 5.15 -8.56 -19.40
CA ASN A 206 3.85 -8.77 -20.03
C ASN A 206 2.73 -9.14 -19.05
N HIS A 207 2.71 -8.50 -17.89
CA HIS A 207 1.63 -8.64 -16.92
C HIS A 207 0.77 -7.39 -16.84
N ASN A 208 -0.53 -7.61 -16.72
CA ASN A 208 -1.51 -6.57 -16.38
C ASN A 208 -1.59 -6.48 -14.85
N LEU A 209 -1.21 -5.34 -14.31
CA LEU A 209 -1.33 -5.04 -12.90
C LEU A 209 -2.59 -4.21 -12.68
N LEU A 210 -3.50 -4.69 -11.88
CA LEU A 210 -4.80 -4.06 -11.68
C LEU A 210 -4.99 -3.71 -10.21
N VAL A 211 -5.52 -2.52 -9.96
CA VAL A 211 -6.07 -2.10 -8.66
C VAL A 211 -7.53 -1.76 -8.85
N LYS A 212 -8.39 -2.28 -8.00
CA LYS A 212 -9.80 -1.89 -7.94
C LYS A 212 -10.16 -1.47 -6.53
N VAL A 213 -10.66 -0.26 -6.40
CA VAL A 213 -11.26 0.24 -5.17
C VAL A 213 -12.71 -0.23 -5.14
N LEU A 214 -13.09 -0.92 -4.08
CA LEU A 214 -14.46 -1.38 -3.88
C LEU A 214 -15.28 -0.29 -3.16
N PRO A 215 -16.62 -0.36 -3.17
CA PRO A 215 -17.44 0.52 -2.37
C PRO A 215 -17.01 0.50 -0.89
N PRO A 216 -16.95 1.66 -0.22
CA PRO A 216 -16.60 1.71 1.18
C PRO A 216 -17.65 1.00 2.04
N VAL A 217 -17.20 0.29 3.06
CA VAL A 217 -18.08 -0.28 4.08
C VAL A 217 -18.26 0.78 5.17
N PRO A 218 -19.45 1.37 5.28
CA PRO A 218 -19.70 2.48 6.19
C PRO A 218 -19.67 2.02 7.64
N LEU A 219 -19.38 2.96 8.54
CA LEU A 219 -19.28 2.70 9.98
C LEU A 219 -20.51 2.01 10.56
N ILE A 220 -21.70 2.39 10.11
CA ILE A 220 -22.96 1.81 10.62
C ILE A 220 -23.04 0.29 10.45
N LEU A 221 -22.35 -0.27 9.46
CA LEU A 221 -22.35 -1.73 9.22
C LEU A 221 -21.33 -2.48 10.07
N ILE A 222 -20.39 -1.79 10.72
CA ILE A 222 -19.28 -2.39 11.48
C ILE A 222 -19.29 -1.99 12.96
N GLN A 223 -19.97 -0.92 13.31
CA GLN A 223 -20.03 -0.41 14.68
C GLN A 223 -20.70 -1.44 15.60
N GLY A 224 -20.08 -1.70 16.76
CA GLY A 224 -20.57 -2.66 17.75
C GLY A 224 -20.31 -4.13 17.42
N LYS A 225 -19.74 -4.44 16.24
CA LYS A 225 -19.42 -5.80 15.85
C LYS A 225 -18.05 -6.26 16.39
N ASP A 226 -17.87 -7.57 16.52
CA ASP A 226 -16.56 -8.15 16.82
C ASP A 226 -15.58 -7.89 15.65
N PRO A 227 -14.36 -7.42 15.89
CA PRO A 227 -13.35 -7.23 14.85
C PRO A 227 -13.06 -8.47 14.00
N LYS A 228 -13.27 -9.68 14.52
CA LYS A 228 -13.14 -10.94 13.76
C LYS A 228 -14.29 -11.08 12.75
N GLU A 229 -15.51 -10.76 13.14
CA GLU A 229 -16.68 -10.76 12.26
C GLU A 229 -16.49 -9.78 11.10
N VAL A 230 -16.06 -8.54 11.41
CA VAL A 230 -15.77 -7.53 10.39
C VAL A 230 -14.62 -7.97 9.47
N SER A 231 -13.57 -8.57 10.04
CA SER A 231 -12.45 -9.14 9.29
C SER A 231 -12.91 -10.19 8.28
N PHE A 232 -13.76 -11.10 8.70
CA PHE A 232 -14.33 -12.14 7.84
C PHE A 232 -15.22 -11.54 6.74
N MET A 233 -16.10 -10.62 7.10
CA MET A 233 -16.98 -9.93 6.15
C MET A 233 -16.17 -9.22 5.04
N ILE A 234 -15.14 -8.47 5.39
CA ILE A 234 -14.30 -7.76 4.42
C ILE A 234 -13.49 -8.75 3.58
N HIS A 235 -13.00 -9.84 4.18
CA HIS A 235 -12.30 -10.89 3.47
C HIS A 235 -13.19 -11.51 2.38
N GLU A 236 -14.44 -11.85 2.70
CA GLU A 236 -15.38 -12.44 1.73
C GLU A 236 -15.73 -11.46 0.59
N ILE A 237 -15.93 -10.17 0.90
CA ILE A 237 -16.13 -9.13 -0.11
C ILE A 237 -14.94 -9.09 -1.10
N MET A 238 -13.71 -9.07 -0.58
CA MET A 238 -12.52 -9.00 -1.40
C MET A 238 -12.26 -10.30 -2.17
N LYS A 239 -12.54 -11.46 -1.56
CA LYS A 239 -12.42 -12.79 -2.17
C LYS A 239 -13.35 -12.92 -3.37
N LYS A 240 -14.63 -12.59 -3.21
CA LYS A 240 -15.62 -12.60 -4.29
C LYS A 240 -15.20 -11.73 -5.48
N GLU A 241 -14.62 -10.56 -5.21
CA GLU A 241 -14.12 -9.69 -6.27
C GLU A 241 -12.90 -10.30 -6.99
N LEU A 242 -11.99 -10.97 -6.26
CA LEU A 242 -10.83 -11.63 -6.85
C LEU A 242 -11.21 -12.83 -7.72
N GLU A 243 -12.22 -13.61 -7.31
CA GLU A 243 -12.73 -14.78 -8.04
C GLU A 243 -13.45 -14.39 -9.35
N ASN A 244 -14.12 -13.25 -9.35
CA ASN A 244 -14.85 -12.73 -10.53
C ASN A 244 -13.93 -12.11 -11.60
N ARG A 245 -12.62 -12.13 -11.44
CA ARG A 245 -11.67 -11.56 -12.40
C ARG A 245 -11.04 -12.64 -13.26
N PRO A 246 -11.13 -12.54 -14.58
CA PRO A 246 -10.28 -13.35 -15.44
C PRO A 246 -8.80 -12.99 -15.15
N VAL A 247 -8.02 -14.03 -14.89
CA VAL A 247 -6.56 -13.99 -14.63
C VAL A 247 -5.80 -13.62 -15.90
#